data_66c954a4f86d5c8f69fbdf938b51a9fe
#
_entry.id   66c954a4f86d5c8f69fbdf938b51a9fe
#
_cell.length_a   1.000
_cell.length_b   1.000
_cell.length_c   1.000
_cell.angle_alpha   90.00
_cell.angle_beta   90.00
_cell.angle_gamma   90.00
#
_symmetry.space_group_name_H-M   'P 1'
#
loop_
_entity.id
_entity.type
_entity.pdbx_description
1 polymer ?
#
loop_
_entity_poly.entity_id
_entity_poly.type
_entity_poly.pdbx_seq_one_letter_code
_entity_poly.pdbx_strand_id
1 'polypeptide(L)'
;MSTTSSTVTSAFVDAIVARDFAGARGLLHPEIDFRAMTPKRIWEADGPAEVEEVLRTWLADPDEDIAAVEAVDGATVADTERAGWRVRGTGPDGAFTFEQQAFVRERDGQVGWLRIMCSGKRPLGGA
;
A
#
# COMPACT_ATOMS: atom_id res chain seq x y z
N MET A 1 -18.55 -2.04 -20.06
CA MET A 1 -17.84 -2.23 -19.49
C MET A 1 -17.73 -1.61 -18.44
N SER A 2 -17.69 -1.70 -17.66
CA SER A 2 -17.62 -0.97 -16.70
C SER A 2 -16.44 -1.08 -16.08
N THR A 3 -15.82 -0.20 -15.78
CA THR A 3 -14.75 -0.29 -15.04
C THR A 3 -15.02 -0.01 -13.74
N THR A 4 -14.61 -0.77 -12.88
CA THR A 4 -14.90 -0.55 -11.53
C THR A 4 -13.78 0.12 -10.82
N SER A 5 -12.60 0.16 -11.32
CA SER A 5 -11.52 0.87 -10.68
C SER A 5 -10.78 1.69 -11.70
N SER A 6 -10.18 2.78 -11.26
CA SER A 6 -9.43 3.62 -12.17
C SER A 6 -8.15 2.91 -12.55
N THR A 7 -7.63 3.31 -13.69
CA THR A 7 -6.38 2.77 -14.18
C THR A 7 -5.23 3.05 -13.23
N VAL A 8 -5.22 4.23 -12.61
CA VAL A 8 -4.11 4.58 -11.73
C VAL A 8 -4.15 3.74 -10.43
N THR A 9 -5.34 3.46 -9.91
CA THR A 9 -5.44 2.61 -8.73
C THR A 9 -4.91 1.21 -9.01
N SER A 10 -5.30 0.63 -10.15
CA SER A 10 -4.81 -0.69 -10.53
C SER A 10 -3.30 -0.69 -10.73
N ALA A 11 -2.77 0.33 -11.39
CA ALA A 11 -1.34 0.45 -11.61
C ALA A 11 -0.59 0.59 -10.28
N PHE A 12 -1.15 1.34 -9.34
CA PHE A 12 -0.54 1.50 -8.02
C PHE A 12 -0.45 0.17 -7.29
N VAL A 13 -1.55 -0.59 -7.27
CA VAL A 13 -1.56 -1.90 -6.63
C VAL A 13 -0.56 -2.84 -7.30
N ASP A 14 -0.50 -2.84 -8.64
CA ASP A 14 0.45 -3.68 -9.37
C ASP A 14 1.88 -3.34 -8.99
N ALA A 15 2.20 -2.05 -8.84
CA ALA A 15 3.53 -1.62 -8.44
C ALA A 15 3.86 -2.09 -7.02
N ILE A 16 2.90 -2.01 -6.10
CA ILE A 16 3.08 -2.49 -4.73
C ILE A 16 3.35 -3.99 -4.73
N VAL A 17 2.54 -4.76 -5.46
CA VAL A 17 2.69 -6.22 -5.51
C VAL A 17 4.05 -6.60 -6.08
N ALA A 18 4.53 -5.85 -7.07
CA ALA A 18 5.85 -6.08 -7.65
C ALA A 18 6.98 -5.48 -6.81
N ARG A 19 6.65 -4.74 -5.78
CA ARG A 19 7.60 -3.98 -4.96
C ARG A 19 8.44 -3.03 -5.82
N ASP A 20 7.80 -2.48 -6.82
CA ASP A 20 8.40 -1.48 -7.70
C ASP A 20 8.11 -0.10 -7.11
N PHE A 21 8.92 0.29 -6.15
CA PHE A 21 8.66 1.53 -5.40
C PHE A 21 8.84 2.77 -6.27
N ALA A 22 9.77 2.74 -7.18
CA ALA A 22 9.95 3.85 -8.11
C ALA A 22 8.74 3.97 -9.05
N GLY A 23 8.20 2.84 -9.51
CA GLY A 23 7.00 2.83 -10.32
C GLY A 23 5.79 3.35 -9.55
N ALA A 24 5.65 2.94 -8.29
CA ALA A 24 4.57 3.44 -7.44
C ALA A 24 4.69 4.95 -7.27
N ARG A 25 5.90 5.44 -6.99
CA ARG A 25 6.13 6.87 -6.83
C ARG A 25 5.72 7.65 -8.07
N GLY A 26 5.99 7.13 -9.25
CA GLY A 26 5.64 7.80 -10.50
C GLY A 26 4.15 7.98 -10.71
N LEU A 27 3.32 7.25 -9.97
CA LEU A 27 1.88 7.35 -10.07
C LEU A 27 1.29 8.36 -9.09
N LEU A 28 2.12 8.95 -8.23
CA LEU A 28 1.63 9.83 -7.17
C LEU A 28 1.68 11.29 -7.62
N HIS A 29 0.60 12.01 -7.34
CA HIS A 29 0.54 13.44 -7.66
C HIS A 29 1.56 14.19 -6.81
N PRO A 30 2.22 15.23 -7.36
CA PRO A 30 3.20 16.00 -6.57
C PRO A 30 2.63 16.61 -5.29
N GLU A 31 1.32 16.88 -5.26
CA GLU A 31 0.68 17.45 -4.09
C GLU A 31 -0.19 16.42 -3.37
N ILE A 32 0.19 15.16 -3.43
CA ILE A 32 -0.58 14.09 -2.82
C ILE A 32 -0.85 14.36 -1.33
N ASP A 33 -2.07 14.06 -0.90
CA ASP A 33 -2.46 14.10 0.49
C ASP A 33 -2.39 12.67 1.02
N PHE A 34 -1.36 12.37 1.78
CA PHE A 34 -1.10 11.01 2.25
C PHE A 34 -1.14 10.91 3.76
N ARG A 35 -1.87 9.93 4.24
CA ARG A 35 -1.81 9.49 5.64
C ARG A 35 -1.99 7.99 5.72
N ALA A 36 -1.38 7.39 6.72
CA ALA A 36 -1.53 5.97 6.95
C ALA A 36 -1.58 5.68 8.43
N MET A 37 -2.19 4.55 8.78
CA MET A 37 -2.30 4.13 10.16
C MET A 37 -1.81 2.70 10.26
N THR A 38 -0.79 2.49 11.06
CA THR A 38 -0.36 1.17 11.48
C THR A 38 -0.61 1.09 12.99
N PRO A 39 -0.54 -0.08 13.60
CA PRO A 39 -0.73 -0.14 15.05
C PRO A 39 0.21 0.81 15.77
N LYS A 40 -0.36 1.66 16.62
CA LYS A 40 0.36 2.60 17.48
C LYS A 40 1.05 3.75 16.73
N ARG A 41 0.76 3.95 15.44
CA ARG A 41 1.43 5.03 14.73
C ARG A 41 0.59 5.57 13.57
N ILE A 42 0.58 6.88 13.43
CA ILE A 42 0.03 7.56 12.25
C ILE A 42 1.22 8.05 11.44
N TRP A 43 1.18 7.78 10.14
CA TRP A 43 2.23 8.18 9.22
C TRP A 43 1.73 9.32 8.34
N GLU A 44 2.56 10.31 8.12
CA GLU A 44 2.28 11.40 7.20
C GLU A 44 3.49 11.58 6.29
N ALA A 45 3.25 12.04 5.09
CA ALA A 45 4.33 12.27 4.13
C ALA A 45 3.96 13.43 3.22
N ASP A 46 4.95 14.23 2.86
CA ASP A 46 4.78 15.33 1.95
C ASP A 46 5.42 14.98 0.62
N GLY A 47 4.58 14.73 -0.36
CA GLY A 47 5.04 14.47 -1.71
C GLY A 47 5.44 13.02 -1.97
N PRO A 48 5.60 12.69 -3.26
CA PRO A 48 5.84 11.32 -3.68
C PRO A 48 7.10 10.67 -3.11
N ALA A 49 8.18 11.43 -2.95
CA ALA A 49 9.43 10.86 -2.45
C ALA A 49 9.28 10.36 -1.02
N GLU A 50 8.60 11.14 -0.17
CA GLU A 50 8.38 10.71 1.21
C GLU A 50 7.42 9.54 1.31
N VAL A 51 6.40 9.51 0.44
CA VAL A 51 5.50 8.36 0.38
C VAL A 51 6.27 7.11 0.00
N GLU A 52 7.18 7.21 -0.97
CA GLU A 52 8.02 6.08 -1.34
C GLU A 52 8.83 5.57 -0.16
N GLU A 53 9.38 6.47 0.65
CA GLU A 53 10.14 6.07 1.82
C GLU A 53 9.29 5.31 2.83
N VAL A 54 8.05 5.75 3.03
CA VAL A 54 7.12 5.04 3.91
C VAL A 54 6.86 3.64 3.38
N LEU A 55 6.59 3.52 2.08
CA LEU A 55 6.33 2.21 1.48
C LEU A 55 7.52 1.28 1.62
N ARG A 56 8.74 1.80 1.43
CA ARG A 56 9.95 0.99 1.61
C ARG A 56 10.13 0.56 3.06
N THR A 57 9.78 1.41 4.00
CA THR A 57 9.85 1.06 5.42
C THR A 57 8.98 -0.16 5.72
N TRP A 58 7.81 -0.23 5.09
CA TRP A 58 6.89 -1.33 5.34
C TRP A 58 7.24 -2.60 4.58
N LEU A 59 7.75 -2.46 3.35
CA LEU A 59 7.83 -3.59 2.42
C LEU A 59 9.25 -3.94 1.99
N ALA A 60 10.23 -3.18 2.45
CA ALA A 60 11.63 -3.42 2.11
C ALA A 60 12.54 -3.29 3.34
N ASP A 61 12.01 -3.64 4.52
CA ASP A 61 12.79 -3.63 5.75
C ASP A 61 13.91 -4.66 5.62
N PRO A 62 15.18 -4.27 5.82
CA PRO A 62 16.30 -5.22 5.67
C PRO A 62 16.29 -6.34 6.69
N ASP A 63 15.55 -6.19 7.80
CA ASP A 63 15.47 -7.24 8.81
C ASP A 63 14.38 -8.25 8.50
N GLU A 64 13.67 -8.08 7.38
CA GLU A 64 12.56 -8.96 7.01
C GLU A 64 12.76 -9.50 5.61
N ASP A 65 12.33 -10.75 5.43
CA ASP A 65 12.32 -11.37 4.12
C ASP A 65 10.86 -11.47 3.67
N ILE A 66 10.46 -10.64 2.73
CA ILE A 66 9.09 -10.63 2.21
C ILE A 66 8.98 -11.74 1.18
N ALA A 67 8.20 -12.74 1.47
CA ALA A 67 8.03 -13.90 0.59
C ALA A 67 6.99 -13.65 -0.49
N ALA A 68 5.93 -12.92 -0.17
CA ALA A 68 4.85 -12.70 -1.13
C ALA A 68 4.08 -11.44 -0.79
N VAL A 69 3.68 -10.71 -1.83
CA VAL A 69 2.73 -9.60 -1.73
C VAL A 69 1.63 -9.90 -2.75
N GLU A 70 0.40 -9.98 -2.29
CA GLU A 70 -0.72 -10.36 -3.15
C GLU A 70 -1.79 -9.30 -3.09
N ALA A 71 -2.36 -8.97 -4.25
CA ALA A 71 -3.48 -8.04 -4.29
C ALA A 71 -4.72 -8.71 -3.68
N VAL A 72 -5.55 -7.92 -3.03
CA VAL A 72 -6.85 -8.40 -2.54
C VAL A 72 -7.96 -7.61 -3.24
N ASP A 73 -9.17 -8.14 -3.20
CA ASP A 73 -10.29 -7.52 -3.88
C ASP A 73 -10.57 -6.14 -3.34
N GLY A 74 -10.92 -5.24 -4.23
CA GLY A 74 -11.26 -3.87 -3.87
C GLY A 74 -12.71 -3.55 -4.16
N ALA A 75 -13.04 -2.29 -4.02
CA ALA A 75 -14.39 -1.79 -4.29
C ALA A 75 -14.33 -0.29 -4.54
N THR A 76 -15.39 0.24 -5.13
CA THR A 76 -15.52 1.67 -5.36
C THR A 76 -16.66 2.22 -4.53
N VAL A 77 -16.41 3.31 -3.83
CA VAL A 77 -17.44 4.00 -3.07
C VAL A 77 -17.38 5.47 -3.48
N ALA A 78 -18.36 5.90 -4.28
CA ALA A 78 -18.40 7.25 -4.85
C ALA A 78 -17.10 7.54 -5.62
N ASP A 79 -16.36 8.56 -5.24
CA ASP A 79 -15.12 8.92 -5.90
C ASP A 79 -13.88 8.28 -5.26
N THR A 80 -14.07 7.37 -4.32
CA THR A 80 -12.98 6.74 -3.59
C THR A 80 -12.92 5.26 -3.94
N GLU A 81 -11.73 4.78 -4.27
CA GLU A 81 -11.54 3.38 -4.56
C GLU A 81 -10.79 2.72 -3.41
N ARG A 82 -11.27 1.57 -2.98
CA ARG A 82 -10.59 0.78 -1.99
C ARG A 82 -9.82 -0.32 -2.70
N ALA A 83 -8.58 -0.45 -2.36
CA ALA A 83 -7.71 -1.51 -2.87
C ALA A 83 -6.90 -2.04 -1.70
N GLY A 84 -6.20 -3.12 -1.89
CA GLY A 84 -5.40 -3.64 -0.80
C GLY A 84 -4.44 -4.71 -1.24
N TRP A 85 -3.60 -5.12 -0.29
CA TRP A 85 -2.64 -6.18 -0.52
C TRP A 85 -2.35 -6.89 0.79
N ARG A 86 -1.99 -8.17 0.66
CA ARG A 86 -1.63 -9.00 1.79
C ARG A 86 -0.18 -9.40 1.64
N VAL A 87 0.57 -9.31 2.72
CA VAL A 87 2.00 -9.55 2.74
C VAL A 87 2.29 -10.74 3.62
N ARG A 88 3.18 -11.62 3.17
CA ARG A 88 3.70 -12.72 3.98
C ARG A 88 5.21 -12.68 3.94
N GLY A 89 5.83 -12.95 5.06
CA GLY A 89 7.28 -12.94 5.15
C GLY A 89 7.78 -13.54 6.44
N THR A 90 9.07 -13.37 6.66
CA THR A 90 9.74 -13.86 7.87
C THR A 90 10.60 -12.73 8.42
N GLY A 91 10.57 -12.54 9.70
CA GLY A 91 11.39 -11.55 10.39
C GLY A 91 12.02 -12.14 11.64
N PRO A 92 12.57 -11.28 12.50
CA PRO A 92 13.25 -11.75 13.72
C PRO A 92 12.37 -12.60 14.63
N ASP A 93 11.06 -12.34 14.61
CA ASP A 93 10.13 -13.06 15.47
C ASP A 93 9.45 -14.23 14.76
N GLY A 94 9.91 -14.59 13.57
CA GLY A 94 9.34 -15.72 12.82
C GLY A 94 8.50 -15.29 11.64
N ALA A 95 7.74 -16.23 11.12
CA ALA A 95 6.87 -15.96 9.96
C ALA A 95 5.68 -15.10 10.36
N PHE A 96 5.30 -14.21 9.46
CA PHE A 96 4.21 -13.26 9.72
C PHE A 96 3.38 -13.01 8.47
N THR A 97 2.20 -12.43 8.69
CA THR A 97 1.38 -11.86 7.63
C THR A 97 0.81 -10.53 8.10
N PHE A 98 0.56 -9.63 7.17
CA PHE A 98 -0.25 -8.46 7.44
C PHE A 98 -0.99 -8.05 6.18
N GLU A 99 -2.05 -7.28 6.35
CA GLU A 99 -2.81 -6.78 5.23
C GLU A 99 -2.93 -5.28 5.35
N GLN A 100 -2.84 -4.59 4.22
CA GLN A 100 -3.07 -3.16 4.16
C GLN A 100 -4.22 -2.87 3.21
N GLN A 101 -5.08 -1.96 3.61
CA GLN A 101 -6.17 -1.47 2.77
C GLN A 101 -5.89 -0.03 2.43
N ALA A 102 -5.99 0.31 1.16
CA ALA A 102 -5.73 1.64 0.66
C ALA A 102 -7.01 2.25 0.13
N PHE A 103 -7.22 3.53 0.40
CA PHE A 103 -8.34 4.29 -0.11
C PHE A 103 -7.76 5.39 -0.99
N VAL A 104 -8.16 5.42 -2.25
CA VAL A 104 -7.50 6.19 -3.29
C VAL A 104 -8.48 7.12 -3.97
N ARG A 105 -8.09 8.39 -4.17
CA ARG A 105 -8.79 9.30 -5.05
C ARG A 105 -7.82 9.81 -6.09
N GLU A 106 -8.27 9.81 -7.33
CA GLU A 106 -7.45 10.24 -8.45
C GLU A 106 -7.47 11.76 -8.57
N ARG A 107 -6.35 12.32 -8.98
CA ARG A 107 -6.24 13.73 -9.29
C ARG A 107 -5.34 13.87 -10.50
N ASP A 108 -5.87 14.41 -11.59
CA ASP A 108 -5.11 14.62 -12.83
C ASP A 108 -4.45 13.32 -13.35
N GLY A 109 -5.14 12.20 -13.20
CA GLY A 109 -4.63 10.91 -13.66
C GLY A 109 -3.63 10.26 -12.73
N GLN A 110 -3.41 10.84 -11.57
CA GLN A 110 -2.47 10.31 -10.57
C GLN A 110 -3.17 10.12 -9.23
N VAL A 111 -2.50 9.43 -8.31
CA VAL A 111 -3.04 9.26 -6.96
C VAL A 111 -2.87 10.58 -6.23
N GLY A 112 -3.97 11.29 -5.96
CA GLY A 112 -3.93 12.59 -5.32
C GLY A 112 -4.29 12.58 -3.85
N TRP A 113 -4.98 11.55 -3.40
CA TRP A 113 -5.36 11.39 -2.01
C TRP A 113 -5.25 9.90 -1.67
N LEU A 114 -4.56 9.58 -0.60
CA LEU A 114 -4.27 8.19 -0.27
C LEU A 114 -4.31 8.00 1.24
N ARG A 115 -5.11 7.03 1.67
CA ARG A 115 -5.19 6.62 3.07
C ARG A 115 -4.94 5.13 3.12
N ILE A 116 -4.06 4.69 4.01
CA ILE A 116 -3.72 3.29 4.14
C ILE A 116 -3.92 2.88 5.59
N MET A 117 -4.56 1.73 5.79
CA MET A 117 -4.70 1.12 7.11
C MET A 117 -4.02 -0.23 7.08
N CYS A 118 -3.22 -0.51 8.10
CA CYS A 118 -2.50 -1.76 8.23
C CYS A 118 -3.04 -2.58 9.40
N SER A 119 -3.23 -3.87 9.19
CA SER A 119 -3.69 -4.76 10.24
C SER A 119 -2.67 -4.97 11.35
N GLY A 120 -1.41 -4.65 11.09
CA GLY A 120 -0.32 -5.07 11.95
C GLY A 120 0.08 -6.50 11.66
N LYS A 121 1.30 -6.83 12.02
CA LYS A 121 1.83 -8.17 11.76
C LYS A 121 1.17 -9.19 12.66
N ARG A 122 0.81 -10.32 12.08
CA ARG A 122 0.23 -11.45 12.77
C ARG A 122 1.11 -12.65 12.55
N PRO A 123 1.40 -13.44 13.59
CA PRO A 123 2.23 -14.63 13.42
C PRO A 123 1.55 -15.65 12.53
N LEU A 124 2.34 -16.33 11.72
CA LEU A 124 1.88 -17.41 10.88
C LEU A 124 2.32 -18.73 11.46
N GLY A 125 1.48 -19.72 11.34
CA GLY A 125 1.78 -21.05 11.83
C GLY A 125 1.93 -21.11 13.27
N GLY A 126 1.57 -20.17 13.88
CA GLY A 126 1.87 -20.06 15.14
C GLY A 126 1.10 -20.74 16.00
N ALA A 127 0.83 -21.40 15.86
CA ALA A 127 0.19 -22.06 16.86
C ALA A 127 -0.01 -21.32 17.98
#